data_c7ad3db1cc245d5fd74c45318a2e8963
#
_entry.id   c7ad3db1cc245d5fd74c45318a2e8963
#
_cell.length_a   1.000
_cell.length_b   1.000
_cell.length_c   1.000
_cell.angle_alpha   90.00
_cell.angle_beta   90.00
_cell.angle_gamma   90.00
#
_symmetry.space_group_name_H-M   'P 1'
#
loop_
_entity.id
_entity.type
_entity.pdbx_description
1 polymer ?
#
loop_
_entity_poly.entity_id
_entity_poly.type
_entity_poly.pdbx_seq_one_letter_code
_entity_poly.pdbx_strand_id
1 'polypeptide(L)'
;MKTNKMMKTNFFKIALPLMAGALLLTSCDDEPAVGTPLNTVAEENYGPKVYLYQGGRDVNTARATVVQTPVDVVMPEDTFDVYVRLTSPVAEDVSVSLAPDDSLSAAYGDGTAALPSSVLEVVDPTVVIKAGQRQSDQPVRVALKASDAFKTLQGTGVAALKLSTTSKAVAVAQEYNHFDVLVNVIATNLKSQSREDLDKLTEIGVGSYKVSIDGQETSDLTDGSTDTYSYYYAPYEIVMQMDETKSIAGLSFQYGYDQGYMPSVVEIQTSDDGENWTSQTNGEVSNDYYASSVADPIPWVFFSAVKCKYVKLRLLNCFYGERYGSDYNAPIVSEIRLYE
;
A
#
# COMPACT_ATOMS: atom_id res chain seq x y z
N MET A 1 41.09 -48.36 1.67
CA MET A 1 42.26 -48.50 0.79
C MET A 1 41.96 -47.83 -0.55
N LYS A 2 42.83 -46.95 -1.02
CA LYS A 2 42.81 -46.07 -2.22
C LYS A 2 42.31 -44.65 -1.87
N THR A 3 43.19 -43.79 -1.56
CA THR A 3 44.29 -42.96 -2.12
C THR A 3 43.79 -41.69 -2.74
N ASN A 4 44.15 -40.61 -2.04
CA ASN A 4 44.09 -39.20 -2.44
C ASN A 4 44.84 -38.95 -3.76
N LYS A 5 44.31 -38.08 -4.60
CA LYS A 5 45.07 -37.45 -5.68
C LYS A 5 44.95 -35.93 -5.58
N MET A 6 46.01 -35.36 -5.00
CA MET A 6 46.28 -33.92 -5.01
C MET A 6 46.55 -33.47 -6.46
N MET A 7 45.90 -32.46 -6.91
CA MET A 7 46.23 -31.78 -8.16
C MET A 7 47.02 -30.51 -7.87
N LYS A 8 48.23 -30.47 -8.39
CA LYS A 8 49.23 -29.41 -8.24
C LYS A 8 48.84 -28.19 -9.08
N THR A 9 48.85 -27.03 -8.48
CA THR A 9 48.71 -25.73 -9.12
C THR A 9 50.04 -25.32 -9.77
N ASN A 10 50.08 -25.14 -11.09
CA ASN A 10 51.23 -24.58 -11.80
C ASN A 10 51.14 -23.05 -11.78
N PHE A 11 52.11 -22.41 -11.15
CA PHE A 11 52.39 -20.98 -11.28
C PHE A 11 53.09 -20.71 -12.61
N PHE A 12 52.42 -19.98 -13.50
CA PHE A 12 53.03 -19.39 -14.67
C PHE A 12 53.67 -18.06 -14.30
N LYS A 13 55.00 -18.01 -14.30
CA LYS A 13 55.80 -16.78 -14.24
C LYS A 13 55.82 -16.17 -15.63
N ILE A 14 55.17 -15.07 -15.86
CA ILE A 14 55.33 -14.23 -17.06
C ILE A 14 56.28 -13.10 -16.71
N ALA A 15 57.44 -13.12 -17.37
CA ALA A 15 58.42 -12.05 -17.31
C ALA A 15 57.92 -10.82 -18.08
N LEU A 16 57.99 -9.64 -17.45
CA LEU A 16 57.69 -8.37 -18.06
C LEU A 16 58.93 -7.86 -18.81
N PRO A 17 58.87 -7.55 -20.11
CA PRO A 17 59.93 -6.76 -20.74
C PRO A 17 59.73 -5.28 -20.43
N LEU A 18 60.74 -4.67 -19.84
CA LEU A 18 60.89 -3.23 -19.70
C LEU A 18 61.08 -2.59 -21.08
N MET A 19 60.03 -2.04 -21.70
CA MET A 19 60.16 -1.11 -22.80
C MET A 19 60.13 0.32 -22.23
N ALA A 20 61.27 0.94 -22.19
CA ALA A 20 61.42 2.39 -22.01
C ALA A 20 60.89 3.10 -23.27
N GLY A 21 59.59 3.37 -23.28
CA GLY A 21 58.99 4.32 -24.26
C GLY A 21 59.03 5.71 -23.69
N ALA A 22 59.79 6.60 -24.28
CA ALA A 22 59.71 8.03 -24.00
C ALA A 22 58.30 8.52 -24.35
N LEU A 23 57.44 8.69 -23.35
CA LEU A 23 56.24 9.45 -23.48
C LEU A 23 56.58 10.90 -23.68
N LEU A 24 56.48 11.36 -24.94
CA LEU A 24 56.34 12.77 -25.26
C LEU A 24 55.12 13.26 -24.48
N LEU A 25 55.33 14.02 -23.41
CA LEU A 25 54.35 14.84 -22.76
C LEU A 25 53.98 15.92 -23.78
N THR A 26 52.98 15.65 -24.63
CA THR A 26 52.23 16.72 -25.24
C THR A 26 51.51 17.42 -24.11
N SER A 27 52.10 18.52 -23.66
CA SER A 27 51.41 19.50 -22.83
C SER A 27 50.08 19.76 -23.51
N CYS A 28 48.98 19.47 -22.85
CA CYS A 28 47.67 20.02 -23.22
C CYS A 28 47.79 21.53 -22.99
N ASP A 29 47.91 22.27 -24.07
CA ASP A 29 47.92 23.73 -24.10
C ASP A 29 46.54 24.34 -23.78
N ASP A 30 45.62 23.53 -23.24
CA ASP A 30 44.26 23.93 -22.86
C ASP A 30 44.06 23.90 -21.33
N GLU A 31 45.06 24.20 -20.54
CA GLU A 31 44.78 24.53 -19.14
C GLU A 31 44.02 25.87 -19.08
N PRO A 32 42.78 25.89 -18.54
CA PRO A 32 42.07 27.14 -18.37
C PRO A 32 42.89 28.06 -17.49
N ALA A 33 42.97 29.33 -17.88
CA ALA A 33 43.71 30.35 -17.12
C ALA A 33 43.30 30.32 -15.65
N VAL A 34 44.29 30.44 -14.74
CA VAL A 34 44.04 30.43 -13.30
C VAL A 34 42.98 31.48 -12.98
N GLY A 35 41.82 31.04 -12.44
CA GLY A 35 40.67 31.91 -12.18
C GLY A 35 39.50 31.75 -13.16
N THR A 36 39.65 30.97 -14.24
CA THR A 36 38.52 30.60 -15.10
C THR A 36 37.78 29.42 -14.48
N PRO A 37 36.46 29.50 -14.26
CA PRO A 37 35.69 28.36 -13.77
C PRO A 37 35.85 27.15 -14.71
N LEU A 38 36.17 25.98 -14.17
CA LEU A 38 36.32 24.72 -14.91
C LEU A 38 35.04 24.32 -15.65
N ASN A 39 33.90 24.87 -15.30
CA ASN A 39 32.63 24.70 -15.99
C ASN A 39 32.10 26.09 -16.39
N THR A 40 31.89 26.28 -17.67
CA THR A 40 31.13 27.43 -18.22
C THR A 40 29.60 27.24 -18.05
N VAL A 41 29.18 26.48 -17.04
CA VAL A 41 27.78 26.41 -16.67
C VAL A 41 27.43 27.73 -16.00
N ALA A 42 26.44 28.43 -16.58
CA ALA A 42 25.90 29.69 -16.10
C ALA A 42 25.84 29.70 -14.57
N GLU A 43 26.40 30.76 -13.96
CA GLU A 43 26.53 31.01 -12.52
C GLU A 43 25.73 30.06 -11.63
N GLU A 44 26.34 28.97 -11.21
CA GLU A 44 25.73 28.12 -10.15
C GLU A 44 25.59 29.04 -8.94
N ASN A 45 24.35 29.35 -8.62
CA ASN A 45 24.04 30.12 -7.42
C ASN A 45 24.38 29.27 -6.20
N TYR A 46 25.61 29.41 -5.70
CA TYR A 46 26.10 28.73 -4.48
C TYR A 46 25.51 29.32 -3.18
N GLY A 47 24.63 30.34 -3.30
CA GLY A 47 23.95 30.91 -2.16
C GLY A 47 23.08 29.91 -1.39
N PRO A 48 22.66 30.29 -0.18
CA PRO A 48 21.74 29.46 0.63
C PRO A 48 20.48 29.11 -0.16
N LYS A 49 20.09 27.84 -0.12
CA LYS A 49 18.89 27.35 -0.81
C LYS A 49 17.90 26.77 0.20
N VAL A 50 16.62 26.99 -0.05
CA VAL A 50 15.52 26.37 0.67
C VAL A 50 15.05 25.13 -0.08
N TYR A 51 14.78 24.04 0.66
CA TYR A 51 14.35 22.74 0.13
C TYR A 51 13.45 21.99 1.13
N LEU A 52 12.75 20.98 0.66
CA LEU A 52 11.88 20.11 1.47
C LEU A 52 12.65 18.89 1.96
N TYR A 53 12.33 18.46 3.17
CA TYR A 53 12.89 17.26 3.75
C TYR A 53 11.91 16.61 4.72
N GLN A 54 11.41 15.44 4.38
CA GLN A 54 10.52 14.67 5.23
C GLN A 54 11.27 13.62 6.07
N GLY A 55 12.47 13.24 5.64
CA GLY A 55 13.27 12.16 6.24
C GLY A 55 13.10 10.83 5.50
N GLY A 56 14.09 9.94 5.62
CA GLY A 56 14.07 8.64 4.97
C GLY A 56 14.52 8.64 3.49
N ARG A 57 14.08 7.61 2.74
CA ARG A 57 14.46 7.42 1.32
C ARG A 57 13.67 8.33 0.38
N ASP A 58 12.41 8.57 0.69
CA ASP A 58 11.49 9.39 -0.11
C ASP A 58 11.42 10.80 0.49
N VAL A 59 12.44 11.60 0.24
CA VAL A 59 12.71 12.87 0.93
C VAL A 59 11.58 13.91 0.76
N ASN A 60 10.86 13.87 -0.36
CA ASN A 60 9.81 14.83 -0.70
C ASN A 60 8.51 14.15 -1.18
N THR A 61 8.32 12.88 -0.85
CA THR A 61 7.15 12.10 -1.28
C THR A 61 6.48 11.44 -0.08
N ALA A 62 5.17 11.54 0.00
CA ALA A 62 4.33 10.78 0.93
C ALA A 62 3.44 9.79 0.18
N ARG A 63 2.98 8.76 0.88
CA ARG A 63 2.05 7.76 0.36
C ARG A 63 0.82 7.69 1.25
N ALA A 64 -0.34 7.63 0.62
CA ALA A 64 -1.61 7.43 1.27
C ALA A 64 -2.40 6.34 0.56
N THR A 65 -3.34 5.73 1.27
CA THR A 65 -4.29 4.79 0.67
C THR A 65 -5.70 5.29 0.93
N VAL A 66 -6.50 5.36 -0.12
CA VAL A 66 -7.94 5.60 -0.03
C VAL A 66 -8.68 4.31 -0.37
N VAL A 67 -9.78 4.06 0.31
CA VAL A 67 -10.61 2.88 0.07
C VAL A 67 -11.88 3.29 -0.66
N GLN A 68 -12.04 2.81 -1.89
CA GLN A 68 -13.30 2.94 -2.64
C GLN A 68 -14.25 1.85 -2.17
N THR A 69 -15.38 2.26 -1.62
CA THR A 69 -16.47 1.36 -1.27
C THR A 69 -17.61 1.47 -2.28
N PRO A 70 -18.59 0.58 -2.30
CA PRO A 70 -19.74 0.68 -3.20
C PRO A 70 -20.55 1.96 -3.07
N VAL A 71 -20.46 2.66 -1.95
CA VAL A 71 -21.28 3.86 -1.65
C VAL A 71 -20.47 5.15 -1.56
N ASP A 72 -19.20 5.08 -1.15
CA ASP A 72 -18.37 6.28 -0.94
C ASP A 72 -16.88 5.93 -0.94
N VAL A 73 -16.05 6.93 -0.65
CA VAL A 73 -14.60 6.79 -0.49
C VAL A 73 -14.24 7.03 0.97
N VAL A 74 -13.57 6.07 1.59
CA VAL A 74 -13.03 6.22 2.94
C VAL A 74 -11.64 6.84 2.86
N MET A 75 -11.49 7.98 3.51
CA MET A 75 -10.24 8.75 3.53
C MET A 75 -9.34 8.30 4.68
N PRO A 76 -8.01 8.32 4.51
CA PRO A 76 -7.10 8.13 5.63
C PRO A 76 -7.21 9.31 6.61
N GLU A 77 -7.02 9.05 7.89
CA GLU A 77 -6.97 10.07 8.94
C GLU A 77 -5.59 10.73 9.07
N ASP A 78 -4.58 10.16 8.41
CA ASP A 78 -3.20 10.58 8.54
C ASP A 78 -2.92 11.93 7.88
N THR A 79 -2.04 12.70 8.51
CA THR A 79 -1.46 13.91 7.97
C THR A 79 0.04 13.73 7.74
N PHE A 80 0.59 14.47 6.79
CA PHE A 80 2.03 14.46 6.47
C PHE A 80 2.66 15.74 7.00
N ASP A 81 3.66 15.60 7.86
CA ASP A 81 4.45 16.70 8.38
C ASP A 81 5.66 16.96 7.48
N VAL A 82 5.67 18.10 6.78
CA VAL A 82 6.71 18.46 5.83
C VAL A 82 7.57 19.58 6.41
N TYR A 83 8.83 19.27 6.71
CA TYR A 83 9.78 20.26 7.19
C TYR A 83 10.51 20.97 6.04
N VAL A 84 10.68 22.28 6.19
CA VAL A 84 11.44 23.10 5.26
C VAL A 84 12.83 23.32 5.83
N ARG A 85 13.87 23.17 5.00
CA ARG A 85 15.26 23.28 5.39
C ARG A 85 16.05 24.25 4.52
N LEU A 86 17.16 24.74 5.07
CA LEU A 86 18.18 25.52 4.39
C LEU A 86 19.47 24.73 4.23
N THR A 87 20.14 24.89 3.11
CA THR A 87 21.49 24.33 2.88
C THR A 87 22.52 24.95 3.84
N SER A 88 22.35 26.22 4.19
CA SER A 88 23.16 26.93 5.22
C SER A 88 22.31 27.98 5.94
N PRO A 89 22.59 28.26 7.23
CA PRO A 89 21.88 29.31 7.96
C PRO A 89 22.08 30.68 7.33
N VAL A 90 21.08 31.55 7.49
CA VAL A 90 21.13 32.96 7.10
C VAL A 90 20.88 33.87 8.30
N ALA A 91 21.24 35.12 8.19
CA ALA A 91 21.19 36.08 9.29
C ALA A 91 19.79 36.70 9.50
N GLU A 92 18.81 36.36 8.65
CA GLU A 92 17.45 36.86 8.71
C GLU A 92 16.43 35.70 8.70
N ASP A 93 15.20 35.98 9.16
CA ASP A 93 14.10 35.04 9.08
C ASP A 93 13.72 34.78 7.61
N VAL A 94 13.53 33.51 7.26
CA VAL A 94 13.11 33.05 5.92
C VAL A 94 11.69 32.57 5.96
N SER A 95 10.79 33.26 5.27
CA SER A 95 9.40 32.82 5.09
C SER A 95 9.28 31.95 3.85
N VAL A 96 8.65 30.79 4.00
CA VAL A 96 8.51 29.77 2.97
C VAL A 96 7.07 29.29 2.92
N SER A 97 6.53 29.11 1.73
CA SER A 97 5.16 28.63 1.52
C SER A 97 5.13 27.41 0.61
N LEU A 98 4.22 26.48 0.91
CA LEU A 98 3.80 25.38 0.04
C LEU A 98 2.42 25.69 -0.53
N ALA A 99 2.29 25.56 -1.83
CA ALA A 99 1.02 25.78 -2.52
C ALA A 99 0.75 24.65 -3.54
N PRO A 100 -0.51 24.29 -3.76
CA PRO A 100 -0.91 23.33 -4.80
C PRO A 100 -0.38 23.72 -6.19
N ASP A 101 0.10 22.71 -6.96
CA ASP A 101 0.58 22.91 -8.34
C ASP A 101 0.24 21.72 -9.23
N ASP A 102 -0.83 21.84 -10.01
CA ASP A 102 -1.34 20.78 -10.92
C ASP A 102 -0.35 20.46 -12.07
N SER A 103 0.56 21.39 -12.39
CA SER A 103 1.54 21.15 -13.46
C SER A 103 2.59 20.11 -13.03
N LEU A 104 2.93 20.06 -11.75
CA LEU A 104 3.82 19.04 -11.19
C LEU A 104 3.15 17.67 -11.19
N SER A 105 1.89 17.58 -10.78
CA SER A 105 1.12 16.33 -10.84
C SER A 105 1.04 15.78 -12.27
N ALA A 106 0.79 16.64 -13.25
CA ALA A 106 0.73 16.25 -14.66
C ALA A 106 2.09 15.81 -15.23
N ALA A 107 3.20 16.31 -14.69
CA ALA A 107 4.55 15.98 -15.14
C ALA A 107 5.15 14.73 -14.48
N TYR A 108 4.48 14.13 -13.48
CA TYR A 108 5.04 13.03 -12.67
C TYR A 108 5.34 11.76 -13.50
N GLY A 109 4.49 11.40 -14.46
CA GLY A 109 4.73 10.28 -15.39
C GLY A 109 4.46 8.89 -14.80
N ASP A 110 5.05 7.87 -15.41
CA ASP A 110 5.06 6.44 -14.99
C ASP A 110 3.70 5.78 -14.78
N GLY A 111 2.69 6.15 -15.57
CA GLY A 111 1.35 5.56 -15.48
C GLY A 111 0.56 6.01 -14.25
N THR A 112 1.10 6.97 -13.48
CA THR A 112 0.42 7.58 -12.34
C THR A 112 -0.58 8.62 -12.83
N ALA A 113 -1.82 8.56 -12.34
CA ALA A 113 -2.85 9.51 -12.71
C ALA A 113 -2.61 10.87 -12.02
N ALA A 114 -2.63 11.96 -12.76
CA ALA A 114 -2.60 13.30 -12.18
C ALA A 114 -3.91 13.57 -11.43
N LEU A 115 -3.82 13.85 -10.15
CA LEU A 115 -4.93 14.30 -9.34
C LEU A 115 -4.95 15.83 -9.31
N PRO A 116 -6.14 16.46 -9.26
CA PRO A 116 -6.22 17.88 -9.00
C PRO A 116 -5.66 18.20 -7.64
N SER A 117 -4.86 19.23 -7.52
CA SER A 117 -4.25 19.64 -6.25
C SER A 117 -5.26 20.05 -5.16
N SER A 118 -6.53 20.27 -5.56
CA SER A 118 -7.64 20.47 -4.62
C SER A 118 -7.95 19.27 -3.73
N VAL A 119 -7.40 18.08 -4.02
CA VAL A 119 -7.46 16.91 -3.13
C VAL A 119 -6.54 17.03 -1.91
N LEU A 120 -5.63 18.00 -1.91
CA LEU A 120 -4.74 18.29 -0.78
C LEU A 120 -5.30 19.44 0.06
N GLU A 121 -5.29 19.26 1.36
CA GLU A 121 -5.49 20.31 2.35
C GLU A 121 -4.14 20.63 2.98
N VAL A 122 -3.73 21.89 2.87
CA VAL A 122 -2.47 22.38 3.45
C VAL A 122 -2.85 23.24 4.65
N VAL A 123 -2.57 22.72 5.85
CA VAL A 123 -2.78 23.45 7.10
C VAL A 123 -1.52 24.27 7.38
N ASP A 124 -1.70 25.58 7.62
CA ASP A 124 -0.60 26.52 7.83
C ASP A 124 0.44 26.48 6.69
N PRO A 125 0.05 26.89 5.45
CA PRO A 125 0.86 26.70 4.26
C PRO A 125 2.17 27.50 4.28
N THR A 126 2.35 28.40 5.27
CA THR A 126 3.54 29.24 5.40
C THR A 126 4.25 28.97 6.73
N VAL A 127 5.52 28.67 6.67
CA VAL A 127 6.39 28.47 7.83
C VAL A 127 7.59 29.41 7.78
N VAL A 128 8.20 29.66 8.93
CA VAL A 128 9.36 30.54 9.06
C VAL A 128 10.54 29.73 9.58
N ILE A 129 11.68 29.83 8.88
CA ILE A 129 12.97 29.39 9.40
C ILE A 129 13.61 30.60 10.06
N LYS A 130 13.84 30.53 11.36
CA LYS A 130 14.40 31.62 12.14
C LYS A 130 15.86 31.90 11.78
N ALA A 131 16.29 33.16 11.89
CA ALA A 131 17.67 33.57 11.69
C ALA A 131 18.65 32.64 12.43
N GLY A 132 19.67 32.17 11.75
CA GLY A 132 20.67 31.23 12.29
C GLY A 132 20.22 29.76 12.35
N GLN A 133 18.97 29.45 12.06
CA GLN A 133 18.45 28.08 12.02
C GLN A 133 18.57 27.48 10.61
N ARG A 134 18.50 26.13 10.53
CA ARG A 134 18.55 25.39 9.25
C ARG A 134 17.23 24.71 8.91
N GLN A 135 16.24 24.75 9.79
CA GLN A 135 14.96 24.07 9.63
C GLN A 135 13.85 24.91 10.25
N SER A 136 12.65 24.82 9.70
CA SER A 136 11.44 25.40 10.30
C SER A 136 11.15 24.76 11.66
N ASP A 137 10.71 25.56 12.63
CA ASP A 137 10.35 25.09 13.97
C ASP A 137 9.10 24.21 13.93
N GLN A 138 8.19 24.49 12.99
CA GLN A 138 6.97 23.74 12.76
C GLN A 138 6.97 23.17 11.34
N PRO A 139 6.36 22.00 11.13
CA PRO A 139 6.12 21.48 9.78
C PRO A 139 4.96 22.22 9.11
N VAL A 140 4.92 22.18 7.78
CA VAL A 140 3.67 22.32 7.03
C VAL A 140 2.93 21.00 7.09
N ARG A 141 1.67 21.02 7.52
CA ARG A 141 0.83 19.82 7.55
C ARG A 141 0.02 19.70 6.28
N VAL A 142 0.07 18.53 5.68
CA VAL A 142 -0.66 18.18 4.47
C VAL A 142 -1.57 17.00 4.76
N ALA A 143 -2.85 17.12 4.42
CA ALA A 143 -3.83 16.05 4.53
C ALA A 143 -4.48 15.80 3.18
N LEU A 144 -5.07 14.61 3.00
CA LEU A 144 -5.97 14.35 1.89
C LEU A 144 -7.36 14.87 2.23
N LYS A 145 -7.99 15.51 1.26
CA LYS A 145 -9.35 16.03 1.34
C LYS A 145 -10.29 15.18 0.49
N ALA A 146 -11.48 14.90 1.00
CA ALA A 146 -12.50 14.17 0.25
C ALA A 146 -12.76 14.84 -1.12
N SER A 147 -12.76 14.02 -2.18
CA SER A 147 -12.93 14.48 -3.56
C SER A 147 -13.55 13.38 -4.42
N ASP A 148 -14.39 13.78 -5.37
CA ASP A 148 -14.94 12.87 -6.38
C ASP A 148 -13.85 12.28 -7.30
N ALA A 149 -12.68 12.90 -7.38
CA ALA A 149 -11.54 12.36 -8.11
C ALA A 149 -11.13 10.98 -7.61
N PHE A 150 -11.30 10.69 -6.32
CA PHE A 150 -10.99 9.38 -5.76
C PHE A 150 -12.01 8.29 -6.10
N LYS A 151 -13.24 8.65 -6.49
CA LYS A 151 -14.28 7.67 -6.86
C LYS A 151 -14.00 6.96 -8.19
N THR A 152 -13.25 7.60 -9.06
CA THR A 152 -12.92 7.09 -10.39
C THR A 152 -11.44 6.77 -10.59
N LEU A 153 -10.61 7.06 -9.59
CA LEU A 153 -9.18 6.75 -9.64
C LEU A 153 -8.96 5.24 -9.71
N GLN A 154 -8.13 4.80 -10.62
CA GLN A 154 -7.68 3.41 -10.72
C GLN A 154 -6.17 3.36 -10.52
N GLY A 155 -5.71 2.46 -9.65
CA GLY A 155 -4.29 2.33 -9.34
C GLY A 155 -3.77 3.48 -8.47
N THR A 156 -2.72 4.15 -8.93
CA THR A 156 -2.05 5.21 -8.17
C THR A 156 -2.28 6.57 -8.82
N GLY A 157 -2.66 7.55 -8.00
CA GLY A 157 -2.71 8.96 -8.37
C GLY A 157 -1.62 9.77 -7.68
N VAL A 158 -1.32 10.97 -8.17
CA VAL A 158 -0.39 11.93 -7.56
C VAL A 158 -1.01 13.31 -7.51
N ALA A 159 -0.85 13.99 -6.38
CA ALA A 159 -1.10 15.41 -6.21
C ALA A 159 0.16 16.08 -5.65
N ALA A 160 0.50 17.28 -6.11
CA ALA A 160 1.77 17.91 -5.78
C ALA A 160 1.60 19.33 -5.20
N LEU A 161 2.53 19.69 -4.32
CA LEU A 161 2.69 21.02 -3.76
C LEU A 161 4.03 21.58 -4.17
N LYS A 162 4.09 22.87 -4.51
CA LYS A 162 5.30 23.61 -4.87
C LYS A 162 5.78 24.49 -3.73
N LEU A 163 7.08 24.43 -3.51
CA LEU A 163 7.79 25.29 -2.58
C LEU A 163 8.03 26.67 -3.20
N SER A 164 7.79 27.71 -2.42
CA SER A 164 8.11 29.09 -2.79
C SER A 164 8.62 29.89 -1.59
N THR A 165 9.37 30.97 -1.86
CA THR A 165 9.83 31.91 -0.83
C THR A 165 9.80 33.33 -1.37
N THR A 166 9.53 34.27 -0.49
CA THR A 166 9.63 35.71 -0.76
C THR A 166 10.92 36.31 -0.24
N SER A 167 11.71 35.56 0.55
CA SER A 167 13.00 36.00 1.06
C SER A 167 14.03 36.13 -0.07
N LYS A 168 14.76 37.26 -0.10
CA LYS A 168 15.83 37.49 -1.05
C LYS A 168 17.18 36.89 -0.62
N ALA A 169 17.28 36.47 0.64
CA ALA A 169 18.48 35.85 1.19
C ALA A 169 18.73 34.43 0.72
N VAL A 170 17.72 33.79 0.14
CA VAL A 170 17.78 32.39 -0.28
C VAL A 170 17.12 32.20 -1.64
N ALA A 171 17.57 31.20 -2.37
CA ALA A 171 16.90 30.71 -3.56
C ALA A 171 16.16 29.38 -3.24
N VAL A 172 15.13 29.04 -4.03
CA VAL A 172 14.54 27.69 -3.99
C VAL A 172 15.50 26.71 -4.68
N ALA A 173 15.76 25.55 -4.08
CA ALA A 173 16.59 24.52 -4.69
C ALA A 173 15.97 24.02 -6.00
N GLN A 174 16.77 23.54 -6.94
CA GLN A 174 16.26 22.94 -8.19
C GLN A 174 15.66 21.57 -7.94
N GLU A 175 16.26 20.81 -7.02
CA GLU A 175 15.75 19.54 -6.53
C GLU A 175 15.06 19.73 -5.17
N TYR A 176 14.16 18.84 -4.80
CA TYR A 176 13.41 18.88 -3.52
C TYR A 176 12.62 20.18 -3.30
N ASN A 177 12.13 20.78 -4.41
CA ASN A 177 11.37 22.03 -4.41
C ASN A 177 9.86 21.82 -4.50
N HIS A 178 9.41 20.58 -4.44
CA HIS A 178 8.00 20.18 -4.45
C HIS A 178 7.80 19.00 -3.48
N PHE A 179 6.56 18.77 -3.12
CA PHE A 179 6.14 17.64 -2.29
C PHE A 179 5.02 16.89 -3.00
N ASP A 180 5.23 15.59 -3.23
CA ASP A 180 4.30 14.73 -3.92
C ASP A 180 3.55 13.83 -2.94
N VAL A 181 2.24 13.77 -3.08
CA VAL A 181 1.40 12.79 -2.35
C VAL A 181 0.91 11.76 -3.36
N LEU A 182 1.46 10.56 -3.24
CA LEU A 182 1.02 9.39 -4.00
C LEU A 182 -0.16 8.74 -3.29
N VAL A 183 -1.27 8.62 -3.99
CA VAL A 183 -2.50 8.04 -3.46
C VAL A 183 -2.78 6.72 -4.16
N ASN A 184 -2.70 5.62 -3.42
CA ASN A 184 -3.14 4.31 -3.87
C ASN A 184 -4.63 4.13 -3.60
N VAL A 185 -5.31 3.44 -4.50
CA VAL A 185 -6.72 3.10 -4.34
C VAL A 185 -6.87 1.61 -4.11
N ILE A 186 -7.65 1.26 -3.10
CA ILE A 186 -8.14 -0.10 -2.87
C ILE A 186 -9.66 -0.06 -3.02
N ALA A 187 -10.20 -0.78 -4.01
CA ALA A 187 -11.64 -0.91 -4.17
C ALA A 187 -12.11 -2.16 -3.43
N THR A 188 -12.91 -2.02 -2.37
CA THR A 188 -13.42 -3.15 -1.59
C THR A 188 -14.70 -2.79 -0.85
N ASN A 189 -15.57 -3.78 -0.63
CA ASN A 189 -16.69 -3.65 0.30
C ASN A 189 -16.35 -4.18 1.71
N LEU A 190 -15.21 -4.82 1.88
CA LEU A 190 -14.78 -5.31 3.19
C LEU A 190 -14.39 -4.13 4.09
N LYS A 191 -15.15 -3.94 5.17
CA LYS A 191 -14.91 -2.90 6.19
C LYS A 191 -13.93 -3.39 7.26
N SER A 192 -14.20 -4.56 7.81
CA SER A 192 -13.41 -5.06 8.94
C SER A 192 -13.58 -6.56 9.15
N GLN A 193 -12.61 -7.12 9.88
CA GLN A 193 -12.68 -8.44 10.51
C GLN A 193 -12.82 -8.24 12.04
N SER A 194 -13.83 -7.46 12.45
CA SER A 194 -14.03 -7.05 13.84
C SER A 194 -15.27 -7.70 14.44
N ARG A 195 -15.10 -8.34 15.60
CA ARG A 195 -16.21 -8.88 16.38
C ARG A 195 -17.16 -7.77 16.84
N GLU A 196 -16.63 -6.64 17.25
CA GLU A 196 -17.43 -5.49 17.65
C GLU A 196 -18.34 -4.97 16.52
N ASP A 197 -17.86 -5.00 15.28
CA ASP A 197 -18.68 -4.61 14.12
C ASP A 197 -19.70 -5.68 13.77
N LEU A 198 -19.34 -6.96 13.86
CA LEU A 198 -20.26 -8.08 13.62
C LEU A 198 -21.42 -8.09 14.62
N ASP A 199 -21.16 -7.84 15.89
CA ASP A 199 -22.14 -7.83 16.97
C ASP A 199 -23.19 -6.71 16.85
N LYS A 200 -22.99 -5.74 15.95
CA LYS A 200 -23.96 -4.69 15.59
C LYS A 200 -24.94 -5.14 14.51
N LEU A 201 -24.69 -6.28 13.85
CA LEU A 201 -25.51 -6.82 12.78
C LEU A 201 -26.51 -7.85 13.32
N THR A 202 -27.54 -8.11 12.54
CA THR A 202 -28.54 -9.13 12.87
C THR A 202 -28.23 -10.42 12.10
N GLU A 203 -28.11 -11.54 12.82
CA GLU A 203 -27.89 -12.83 12.20
C GLU A 203 -29.14 -13.28 11.43
N ILE A 204 -28.93 -13.74 10.20
CA ILE A 204 -29.97 -14.34 9.35
C ILE A 204 -30.13 -15.80 9.78
N GLY A 205 -31.36 -16.19 10.11
CA GLY A 205 -31.64 -17.55 10.56
C GLY A 205 -31.21 -18.62 9.54
N VAL A 206 -30.47 -19.61 10.01
CA VAL A 206 -29.92 -20.72 9.17
C VAL A 206 -30.94 -21.48 8.35
N GLY A 207 -32.22 -21.50 8.75
CA GLY A 207 -33.30 -22.09 7.98
C GLY A 207 -33.74 -21.29 6.74
N SER A 208 -33.20 -20.11 6.49
CA SER A 208 -33.56 -19.25 5.36
C SER A 208 -32.53 -19.29 4.21
N TYR A 209 -31.52 -20.14 4.30
CA TYR A 209 -30.57 -20.38 3.23
C TYR A 209 -30.06 -21.84 3.27
N LYS A 210 -29.63 -22.33 2.12
CA LYS A 210 -28.98 -23.63 1.96
C LYS A 210 -27.50 -23.42 1.73
N VAL A 211 -26.68 -24.34 2.21
CA VAL A 211 -25.22 -24.33 2.03
C VAL A 211 -24.81 -25.50 1.15
N SER A 212 -23.88 -25.23 0.22
CA SER A 212 -23.26 -26.28 -0.60
C SER A 212 -21.74 -26.07 -0.64
N ILE A 213 -21.01 -27.19 -0.77
CA ILE A 213 -19.55 -27.19 -0.97
C ILE A 213 -19.32 -27.78 -2.36
N ASP A 214 -18.66 -27.01 -3.25
CA ASP A 214 -18.45 -27.39 -4.65
C ASP A 214 -19.72 -27.96 -5.32
N GLY A 215 -20.88 -27.36 -5.03
CA GLY A 215 -22.18 -27.72 -5.57
C GLY A 215 -22.88 -28.89 -4.86
N GLN A 216 -22.28 -29.47 -3.83
CA GLN A 216 -22.93 -30.52 -3.03
C GLN A 216 -23.57 -29.92 -1.77
N GLU A 217 -24.90 -29.99 -1.65
CA GLU A 217 -25.65 -29.46 -0.49
C GLU A 217 -25.25 -30.22 0.80
N THR A 218 -25.02 -29.44 1.88
CA THR A 218 -24.70 -29.97 3.21
C THR A 218 -25.40 -29.17 4.30
N SER A 219 -25.70 -29.80 5.43
CA SER A 219 -26.16 -29.15 6.65
C SER A 219 -25.06 -28.99 7.69
N ASP A 220 -23.89 -29.59 7.47
CA ASP A 220 -22.80 -29.69 8.44
C ASP A 220 -22.20 -28.33 8.82
N LEU A 221 -22.40 -27.32 7.98
CA LEU A 221 -21.91 -25.97 8.24
C LEU A 221 -22.94 -25.03 8.87
N THR A 222 -24.12 -25.58 9.27
CA THR A 222 -25.21 -24.81 9.86
C THR A 222 -25.93 -25.55 10.99
N ASP A 223 -25.38 -26.67 11.45
CA ASP A 223 -26.00 -27.55 12.46
C ASP A 223 -25.71 -27.10 13.90
N GLY A 224 -24.86 -26.11 14.10
CA GLY A 224 -24.48 -25.59 15.41
C GLY A 224 -23.35 -26.39 16.09
N SER A 225 -22.69 -27.28 15.35
CA SER A 225 -21.64 -28.16 15.87
C SER A 225 -20.27 -27.81 15.23
N THR A 226 -19.26 -27.62 16.05
CA THR A 226 -17.88 -27.50 15.58
C THR A 226 -17.20 -28.85 15.35
N ASP A 227 -17.87 -29.95 15.65
CA ASP A 227 -17.37 -31.31 15.40
C ASP A 227 -17.67 -31.80 13.98
N THR A 228 -18.62 -31.18 13.30
CA THR A 228 -18.94 -31.33 11.87
C THR A 228 -18.25 -30.20 11.09
N TYR A 229 -17.55 -30.53 10.00
CA TYR A 229 -16.78 -29.51 9.26
C TYR A 229 -16.48 -29.97 7.82
N SER A 230 -16.21 -28.97 6.97
CA SER A 230 -15.63 -29.20 5.63
C SER A 230 -14.17 -29.67 5.76
N TYR A 231 -13.78 -30.66 4.96
CA TYR A 231 -12.37 -31.06 4.85
C TYR A 231 -12.03 -31.33 3.38
N TYR A 232 -11.59 -30.27 2.69
CA TYR A 232 -11.22 -30.32 1.28
C TYR A 232 -9.90 -29.57 1.06
N TYR A 233 -9.10 -30.03 0.11
CA TYR A 233 -7.92 -29.30 -0.30
C TYR A 233 -8.32 -28.04 -1.06
N ALA A 234 -7.66 -26.94 -0.77
CA ALA A 234 -7.87 -25.67 -1.46
C ALA A 234 -7.36 -25.72 -2.92
N PRO A 235 -7.95 -24.94 -3.85
CA PRO A 235 -9.10 -24.07 -3.61
C PRO A 235 -10.43 -24.85 -3.68
N TYR A 236 -11.40 -24.47 -2.84
CA TYR A 236 -12.78 -24.92 -2.95
C TYR A 236 -13.76 -23.80 -2.55
N GLU A 237 -15.06 -24.02 -2.83
CA GLU A 237 -16.08 -22.98 -2.67
C GLU A 237 -17.21 -23.43 -1.75
N ILE A 238 -17.61 -22.56 -0.83
CA ILE A 238 -18.84 -22.69 -0.04
C ILE A 238 -19.83 -21.67 -0.56
N VAL A 239 -21.00 -22.13 -1.00
CA VAL A 239 -22.06 -21.26 -1.52
C VAL A 239 -23.27 -21.33 -0.60
N MET A 240 -23.72 -20.15 -0.14
CA MET A 240 -24.97 -19.98 0.60
C MET A 240 -26.01 -19.42 -0.36
N GLN A 241 -27.06 -20.21 -0.62
CA GLN A 241 -28.22 -19.84 -1.44
C GLN A 241 -29.38 -19.49 -0.55
N MET A 242 -29.79 -18.23 -0.54
CA MET A 242 -30.95 -17.77 0.21
C MET A 242 -32.27 -18.07 -0.52
N ASP A 243 -33.36 -18.34 0.24
CA ASP A 243 -34.67 -18.57 -0.32
C ASP A 243 -35.20 -17.38 -1.12
N GLU A 244 -34.89 -16.19 -0.65
CA GLU A 244 -35.21 -14.91 -1.29
C GLU A 244 -34.01 -13.97 -1.26
N THR A 245 -34.04 -12.91 -2.07
CA THR A 245 -33.00 -11.85 -2.03
C THR A 245 -32.97 -11.20 -0.66
N LYS A 246 -31.79 -11.19 -0.03
CA LYS A 246 -31.53 -10.58 1.29
C LYS A 246 -30.51 -9.43 1.15
N SER A 247 -30.45 -8.60 2.16
CA SER A 247 -29.48 -7.52 2.26
C SER A 247 -28.34 -7.96 3.16
N ILE A 248 -27.25 -8.44 2.59
CA ILE A 248 -26.13 -9.04 3.33
C ILE A 248 -25.14 -7.95 3.74
N ALA A 249 -24.98 -7.74 5.04
CA ALA A 249 -24.05 -6.78 5.65
C ALA A 249 -22.73 -7.43 6.09
N GLY A 250 -22.67 -8.76 6.14
CA GLY A 250 -21.48 -9.50 6.48
C GLY A 250 -21.71 -10.99 6.60
N LEU A 251 -20.65 -11.70 6.90
CA LEU A 251 -20.69 -13.12 7.23
C LEU A 251 -19.68 -13.44 8.35
N SER A 252 -19.85 -14.58 8.99
CA SER A 252 -18.82 -15.17 9.82
C SER A 252 -18.70 -16.67 9.54
N PHE A 253 -17.53 -17.22 9.82
CA PHE A 253 -17.36 -18.67 9.88
C PHE A 253 -16.55 -19.07 11.12
N GLN A 254 -16.73 -20.31 11.55
CA GLN A 254 -15.90 -20.95 12.56
C GLN A 254 -15.01 -21.99 11.87
N TYR A 255 -13.81 -22.18 12.38
CA TYR A 255 -12.94 -23.25 11.87
C TYR A 255 -13.17 -24.53 12.71
N GLY A 256 -12.90 -25.69 12.10
CA GLY A 256 -12.94 -26.97 12.79
C GLY A 256 -11.55 -27.52 13.07
N TYR A 257 -11.45 -28.48 13.97
CA TYR A 257 -10.31 -29.34 14.25
C TYR A 257 -9.09 -28.62 14.83
N ASP A 258 -8.24 -27.97 14.02
CA ASP A 258 -6.97 -27.38 14.42
C ASP A 258 -6.79 -25.98 13.82
N GLN A 259 -6.23 -25.05 14.61
CA GLN A 259 -6.05 -23.66 14.19
C GLN A 259 -5.18 -23.50 12.93
N GLY A 260 -4.26 -24.42 12.68
CA GLY A 260 -3.41 -24.39 11.48
C GLY A 260 -4.19 -24.63 10.18
N TYR A 261 -5.37 -25.29 10.24
CA TYR A 261 -6.28 -25.43 9.12
C TYR A 261 -7.32 -24.32 9.02
N MET A 262 -7.27 -23.32 9.92
CA MET A 262 -8.12 -22.14 9.80
C MET A 262 -7.83 -21.43 8.46
N PRO A 263 -8.86 -21.04 7.70
CA PRO A 263 -8.68 -20.29 6.46
C PRO A 263 -7.85 -19.03 6.68
N SER A 264 -6.75 -18.90 5.94
CA SER A 264 -5.83 -17.74 6.00
C SER A 264 -5.99 -16.80 4.82
N VAL A 265 -6.43 -17.32 3.65
CA VAL A 265 -6.73 -16.52 2.46
C VAL A 265 -8.08 -16.93 1.91
N VAL A 266 -8.96 -15.95 1.75
CA VAL A 266 -10.32 -16.16 1.24
C VAL A 266 -10.68 -15.11 0.18
N GLU A 267 -11.76 -15.35 -0.57
CA GLU A 267 -12.46 -14.34 -1.36
C GLU A 267 -13.96 -14.45 -1.09
N ILE A 268 -14.64 -13.33 -0.88
CA ILE A 268 -16.08 -13.28 -0.69
C ILE A 268 -16.71 -12.66 -1.93
N GLN A 269 -17.68 -13.38 -2.50
CA GLN A 269 -18.41 -12.96 -3.70
C GLN A 269 -19.92 -13.02 -3.44
N THR A 270 -20.68 -12.17 -4.14
CA THR A 270 -22.15 -12.18 -4.12
C THR A 270 -22.70 -12.28 -5.53
N SER A 271 -23.93 -12.83 -5.66
CA SER A 271 -24.63 -12.96 -6.92
C SER A 271 -26.13 -12.92 -6.73
N ASP A 272 -26.87 -12.47 -7.75
CA ASP A 272 -28.34 -12.56 -7.80
C ASP A 272 -28.83 -13.82 -8.49
N ASP A 273 -28.03 -14.37 -9.41
CA ASP A 273 -28.42 -15.49 -10.29
C ASP A 273 -27.62 -16.79 -10.02
N GLY A 274 -26.53 -16.73 -9.25
CA GLY A 274 -25.61 -17.84 -9.00
C GLY A 274 -24.62 -18.11 -10.12
N GLU A 275 -24.62 -17.33 -11.19
CA GLU A 275 -23.75 -17.44 -12.35
C GLU A 275 -22.78 -16.25 -12.46
N ASN A 276 -23.29 -15.03 -12.29
CA ASN A 276 -22.51 -13.80 -12.35
C ASN A 276 -22.12 -13.34 -10.94
N TRP A 277 -20.83 -13.39 -10.64
CA TRP A 277 -20.30 -13.13 -9.30
C TRP A 277 -19.56 -11.79 -9.22
N THR A 278 -19.82 -11.05 -8.14
CA THR A 278 -19.15 -9.81 -7.82
C THR A 278 -18.34 -9.97 -6.55
N SER A 279 -17.02 -9.73 -6.62
CA SER A 279 -16.15 -9.78 -5.44
C SER A 279 -16.45 -8.63 -4.49
N GLN A 280 -16.61 -8.94 -3.22
CA GLN A 280 -16.80 -7.97 -2.15
C GLN A 280 -15.48 -7.61 -1.45
N THR A 281 -14.46 -8.42 -1.67
CA THR A 281 -13.12 -8.27 -1.08
C THR A 281 -12.07 -7.76 -2.08
N ASN A 282 -12.47 -7.46 -3.32
CA ASN A 282 -11.57 -7.10 -4.42
C ASN A 282 -10.54 -8.20 -4.73
N GLY A 283 -11.01 -9.43 -4.84
CA GLY A 283 -10.18 -10.63 -4.99
C GLY A 283 -9.83 -11.25 -3.65
N GLU A 284 -8.66 -11.85 -3.61
CA GLU A 284 -8.15 -12.56 -2.44
C GLU A 284 -7.80 -11.60 -1.30
N VAL A 285 -8.15 -11.98 -0.07
CA VAL A 285 -7.87 -11.22 1.15
C VAL A 285 -7.40 -12.13 2.28
N SER A 286 -6.44 -11.65 3.06
CA SER A 286 -5.94 -12.37 4.24
C SER A 286 -6.93 -12.32 5.38
N ASN A 287 -7.00 -13.43 6.12
CA ASN A 287 -7.66 -13.49 7.40
C ASN A 287 -6.69 -13.04 8.49
N ASP A 288 -6.88 -11.81 8.97
CA ASP A 288 -6.07 -11.20 10.02
C ASP A 288 -6.69 -11.36 11.43
N TYR A 289 -7.88 -12.01 11.52
CA TYR A 289 -8.56 -12.23 12.78
C TYR A 289 -7.95 -13.41 13.53
N TYR A 290 -7.54 -13.17 14.77
CA TYR A 290 -7.06 -14.21 15.67
C TYR A 290 -8.22 -14.82 16.44
N ALA A 291 -8.72 -15.96 15.99
CA ALA A 291 -9.77 -16.70 16.71
C ALA A 291 -9.20 -17.38 17.96
N SER A 292 -9.83 -17.14 19.09
CA SER A 292 -9.38 -17.64 20.41
C SER A 292 -9.68 -19.14 20.62
N SER A 293 -10.66 -19.68 19.87
CA SER A 293 -11.07 -21.09 19.89
C SER A 293 -11.82 -21.45 18.61
N VAL A 294 -12.09 -22.74 18.38
CA VAL A 294 -12.90 -23.20 17.24
C VAL A 294 -14.31 -22.62 17.23
N ALA A 295 -14.85 -22.29 18.38
CA ALA A 295 -16.19 -21.69 18.52
C ALA A 295 -16.20 -20.17 18.36
N ASP A 296 -15.02 -19.53 18.21
CA ASP A 296 -14.93 -18.08 18.04
C ASP A 296 -15.17 -17.74 16.55
N PRO A 297 -16.28 -17.07 16.20
CA PRO A 297 -16.58 -16.78 14.81
C PRO A 297 -15.64 -15.72 14.26
N ILE A 298 -15.06 -16.01 13.10
CA ILE A 298 -14.18 -15.15 12.33
C ILE A 298 -15.06 -14.19 11.51
N PRO A 299 -15.07 -12.89 11.84
CA PRO A 299 -16.02 -11.94 11.27
C PRO A 299 -15.51 -11.34 9.95
N TRP A 300 -16.45 -11.07 9.04
CA TRP A 300 -16.24 -10.39 7.76
C TRP A 300 -17.38 -9.39 7.56
N VAL A 301 -17.17 -8.15 7.87
CA VAL A 301 -18.20 -7.09 7.87
C VAL A 301 -18.00 -6.17 6.67
N PHE A 302 -19.09 -5.83 6.00
CA PHE A 302 -19.06 -4.97 4.81
C PHE A 302 -19.27 -3.49 5.17
N PHE A 303 -18.74 -2.59 4.34
CA PHE A 303 -19.04 -1.16 4.42
C PHE A 303 -20.51 -0.87 4.11
N SER A 304 -21.06 -1.58 3.14
CA SER A 304 -22.47 -1.47 2.81
C SER A 304 -23.08 -2.85 2.53
N ALA A 305 -24.31 -3.03 2.98
CA ALA A 305 -25.05 -4.25 2.72
C ALA A 305 -25.33 -4.42 1.22
N VAL A 306 -25.18 -5.64 0.74
CA VAL A 306 -25.38 -6.03 -0.66
C VAL A 306 -26.67 -6.81 -0.81
N LYS A 307 -27.58 -6.37 -1.65
CA LYS A 307 -28.76 -7.15 -2.02
C LYS A 307 -28.33 -8.26 -2.96
N CYS A 308 -28.51 -9.51 -2.53
CA CYS A 308 -28.15 -10.68 -3.33
C CYS A 308 -28.96 -11.91 -2.91
N LYS A 309 -28.95 -12.93 -3.75
CA LYS A 309 -29.56 -14.24 -3.47
C LYS A 309 -28.51 -15.30 -3.13
N TYR A 310 -27.25 -15.08 -3.49
CA TYR A 310 -26.16 -16.02 -3.27
C TYR A 310 -24.96 -15.27 -2.66
N VAL A 311 -24.33 -15.93 -1.69
CA VAL A 311 -23.02 -15.54 -1.14
C VAL A 311 -22.07 -16.71 -1.32
N LYS A 312 -20.89 -16.46 -1.84
CA LYS A 312 -19.83 -17.45 -2.03
C LYS A 312 -18.62 -17.08 -1.20
N LEU A 313 -18.12 -18.03 -0.44
CA LEU A 313 -16.83 -17.98 0.23
C LEU A 313 -15.89 -18.93 -0.51
N ARG A 314 -14.89 -18.39 -1.17
CA ARG A 314 -13.81 -19.17 -1.77
C ARG A 314 -12.69 -19.32 -0.75
N LEU A 315 -12.28 -20.53 -0.49
CA LEU A 315 -11.23 -20.88 0.46
C LEU A 315 -9.97 -21.22 -0.33
N LEU A 316 -8.97 -20.36 -0.23
CA LEU A 316 -7.80 -20.37 -1.11
C LEU A 316 -6.55 -20.88 -0.41
N ASN A 317 -6.44 -20.65 0.90
CA ASN A 317 -5.34 -21.15 1.70
C ASN A 317 -5.71 -21.30 3.17
N CYS A 318 -4.90 -22.04 3.94
CA CYS A 318 -4.93 -22.09 5.39
C CYS A 318 -3.51 -21.85 5.96
N PHE A 319 -3.39 -21.59 7.26
CA PHE A 319 -2.09 -21.28 7.86
C PHE A 319 -1.07 -22.43 7.74
N TYR A 320 -1.51 -23.68 7.78
CA TYR A 320 -0.63 -24.83 7.51
C TYR A 320 -0.21 -24.90 6.03
N GLY A 321 -1.13 -24.57 5.10
CA GLY A 321 -0.82 -24.50 3.68
C GLY A 321 0.27 -23.44 3.38
N GLU A 322 0.17 -22.25 3.99
CA GLU A 322 1.18 -21.21 3.88
C GLU A 322 2.53 -21.62 4.45
N ARG A 323 2.50 -22.34 5.57
CA ARG A 323 3.72 -22.71 6.30
C ARG A 323 4.41 -23.96 5.75
N TYR A 324 3.65 -24.95 5.31
CA TYR A 324 4.14 -26.30 4.99
C TYR A 324 3.89 -26.73 3.55
N GLY A 325 3.15 -25.93 2.77
CA GLY A 325 2.90 -26.19 1.35
C GLY A 325 1.58 -26.90 1.06
N SER A 326 1.35 -27.21 -0.23
CA SER A 326 0.07 -27.67 -0.77
C SER A 326 -0.49 -28.93 -0.11
N ASP A 327 0.34 -29.83 0.37
CA ASP A 327 -0.10 -31.09 1.01
C ASP A 327 -0.81 -30.84 2.36
N TYR A 328 -0.67 -29.65 2.92
CA TYR A 328 -1.31 -29.21 4.16
C TYR A 328 -2.35 -28.12 3.92
N ASN A 329 -2.61 -27.74 2.64
CA ASN A 329 -3.54 -26.68 2.29
C ASN A 329 -4.99 -27.22 2.21
N ALA A 330 -5.56 -27.50 3.36
CA ALA A 330 -6.94 -27.95 3.52
C ALA A 330 -7.66 -27.05 4.53
N PRO A 331 -8.07 -25.82 4.13
CA PRO A 331 -8.84 -24.95 5.03
C PRO A 331 -10.11 -25.62 5.52
N ILE A 332 -10.37 -25.53 6.82
CA ILE A 332 -11.51 -26.19 7.47
C ILE A 332 -12.48 -25.15 8.00
N VAL A 333 -13.75 -25.27 7.62
CA VAL A 333 -14.88 -24.49 8.13
C VAL A 333 -15.87 -25.43 8.78
N SER A 334 -16.31 -25.15 10.01
CA SER A 334 -17.31 -25.93 10.74
C SER A 334 -18.69 -25.28 10.75
N GLU A 335 -18.73 -23.95 10.85
CA GLU A 335 -19.97 -23.21 10.90
C GLU A 335 -19.87 -21.94 10.05
N ILE A 336 -20.96 -21.57 9.38
CA ILE A 336 -21.06 -20.34 8.61
C ILE A 336 -22.37 -19.61 8.91
N ARG A 337 -22.32 -18.29 9.08
CA ARG A 337 -23.46 -17.43 9.36
C ARG A 337 -23.46 -16.22 8.47
N LEU A 338 -24.66 -15.78 8.06
CA LEU A 338 -24.91 -14.55 7.31
C LEU A 338 -25.55 -13.50 8.20
N TYR A 339 -25.30 -12.22 7.91
CA TYR A 339 -25.79 -11.09 8.70
C TYR A 339 -26.35 -9.99 7.80
N GLU A 340 -27.42 -9.33 8.30
CA GLU A 340 -28.07 -8.15 7.70
C GLU A 340 -28.01 -6.93 8.63
#